data_fdf0ca1a51b6429a83a7388d84a804f1
#
_entry.id   fdf0ca1a51b6429a83a7388d84a804f1
#
_cell.length_a   1.000
_cell.length_b   1.000
_cell.length_c   1.000
_cell.angle_alpha   90.00
_cell.angle_beta   90.00
_cell.angle_gamma   90.00
#
_symmetry.space_group_name_H-M   'P 1'
#
loop_
_entity.id
_entity.type
_entity.pdbx_description
1 polymer ?
#
loop_
_entity_poly.entity_id
_entity_poly.type
_entity_poly.pdbx_seq_one_letter_code
_entity_poly.pdbx_strand_id
1 'polypeptide(L)'
;SLPRPLWAGQYSSHGLSISPDGNRAYVASIGDPAGMLILDISEIQARKANPQVREISRVSWDTVTIPQNAIPFTRNGKQYVMEIDEYSGGNSGPLPVGIHGPNVGAARIIDISDETKPKVISNLRLDVHNIANREEIASDPGAQNPTGGYAGHYCNIPTRVDPTIVACSMILSGLRIFDIRDPANPVEVAYFNAPVKPRVLTLPAPASNWAMSSPAFVPERKEIWYTDGYQGFYVVKVTNNAWK
;
A
#
# COMPACT_ATOMS: atom_id res chain seq x y z
N SER A 1 12.45 13.67 -29.50
CA SER A 1 12.40 13.22 -28.11
C SER A 1 12.40 14.46 -27.23
N LEU A 2 11.38 14.63 -26.43
CA LEU A 2 11.37 15.67 -25.39
C LEU A 2 12.55 15.42 -24.45
N PRO A 3 13.32 16.45 -24.08
CA PRO A 3 14.39 16.27 -23.11
C PRO A 3 13.79 15.72 -21.81
N ARG A 4 14.36 14.63 -21.29
CA ARG A 4 13.98 14.12 -19.98
C ARG A 4 14.20 15.21 -18.95
N PRO A 5 13.19 15.62 -18.19
CA PRO A 5 13.40 16.56 -17.11
C PRO A 5 14.47 16.02 -16.16
N LEU A 6 15.31 16.88 -15.62
CA LEU A 6 16.42 16.50 -14.71
C LEU A 6 15.95 15.64 -13.50
N TRP A 7 14.69 15.81 -13.09
CA TRP A 7 14.07 15.03 -12.00
C TRP A 7 13.63 13.62 -12.42
N ALA A 8 13.51 13.30 -13.70
CA ALA A 8 13.04 11.99 -14.18
C ALA A 8 13.97 10.81 -13.83
N GLY A 9 15.18 11.09 -13.36
CA GLY A 9 16.11 10.06 -12.88
C GLY A 9 16.17 9.93 -11.35
N GLN A 10 15.58 10.88 -10.62
CA GLN A 10 15.64 10.91 -9.14
C GLN A 10 14.41 10.27 -8.48
N TYR A 11 13.31 10.09 -9.22
CA TYR A 11 12.04 9.63 -8.68
C TYR A 11 11.59 8.39 -9.45
N SER A 12 12.00 7.24 -8.97
CA SER A 12 11.50 5.96 -9.48
C SER A 12 10.10 5.73 -8.91
N SER A 13 9.09 6.36 -9.53
CA SER A 13 7.70 6.19 -9.11
C SER A 13 7.20 4.80 -9.44
N HIS A 14 6.74 4.09 -8.43
CA HIS A 14 5.96 2.86 -8.63
C HIS A 14 4.48 3.20 -8.76
N GLY A 15 3.95 3.96 -7.82
CA GLY A 15 2.59 4.48 -7.87
C GLY A 15 2.51 5.92 -7.37
N LEU A 16 1.42 6.60 -7.72
CA LEU A 16 1.17 7.96 -7.26
C LEU A 16 -0.33 8.26 -7.13
N SER A 17 -0.64 9.26 -6.32
CA SER A 17 -1.95 9.89 -6.28
C SER A 17 -1.80 11.40 -6.42
N ILE A 18 -2.82 12.02 -7.01
CA ILE A 18 -2.91 13.47 -7.15
C ILE A 18 -3.87 14.02 -6.09
N SER A 19 -3.55 15.20 -5.54
CA SER A 19 -4.48 15.93 -4.66
C SER A 19 -5.76 16.33 -5.40
N PRO A 20 -6.89 16.53 -4.69
CA PRO A 20 -8.15 16.91 -5.34
C PRO A 20 -8.08 18.19 -6.18
N ASP A 21 -7.23 19.13 -5.79
CA ASP A 21 -7.01 20.39 -6.51
C ASP A 21 -5.99 20.27 -7.65
N GLY A 22 -5.34 19.10 -7.81
CA GLY A 22 -4.35 18.84 -8.85
C GLY A 22 -2.97 19.47 -8.60
N ASN A 23 -2.72 20.06 -7.44
CA ASN A 23 -1.49 20.80 -7.18
C ASN A 23 -0.37 19.98 -6.53
N ARG A 24 -0.69 18.79 -6.00
CA ARG A 24 0.26 17.89 -5.35
C ARG A 24 0.23 16.51 -5.99
N ALA A 25 1.39 15.87 -6.06
CA ALA A 25 1.52 14.45 -6.29
C ALA A 25 2.18 13.79 -5.07
N TYR A 26 1.58 12.71 -4.61
CA TYR A 26 2.08 11.84 -3.54
C TYR A 26 2.61 10.58 -4.20
N VAL A 27 3.90 10.37 -4.15
CA VAL A 27 4.60 9.37 -4.97
C VAL A 27 5.17 8.29 -4.06
N ALA A 28 4.76 7.04 -4.28
CA ALA A 28 5.44 5.87 -3.74
C ALA A 28 6.72 5.67 -4.58
N SER A 29 7.88 5.94 -3.99
CA SER A 29 9.17 5.95 -4.67
C SER A 29 10.02 4.75 -4.28
N ILE A 30 10.47 4.03 -5.29
CA ILE A 30 11.46 2.94 -5.16
C ILE A 30 12.90 3.44 -5.42
N GLY A 31 13.07 4.77 -5.54
CA GLY A 31 14.38 5.40 -5.64
C GLY A 31 15.21 5.30 -4.36
N ASP A 32 16.41 5.85 -4.36
CA ASP A 32 17.29 5.88 -3.19
C ASP A 32 17.30 7.31 -2.59
N PRO A 33 16.86 7.49 -1.33
CA PRO A 33 16.17 6.50 -0.48
C PRO A 33 14.75 6.19 -0.96
N ALA A 34 14.33 4.92 -0.84
CA ALA A 34 12.95 4.52 -1.07
C ALA A 34 12.03 5.11 0.02
N GLY A 35 10.75 5.33 -0.33
CA GLY A 35 9.78 5.92 0.59
C GLY A 35 8.68 6.68 -0.14
N MET A 36 8.18 7.76 0.46
CA MET A 36 7.17 8.62 -0.13
C MET A 36 7.72 10.02 -0.40
N LEU A 37 7.33 10.59 -1.54
CA LEU A 37 7.64 11.97 -1.94
C LEU A 37 6.36 12.79 -2.02
N ILE A 38 6.46 14.07 -1.70
CA ILE A 38 5.44 15.09 -1.98
C ILE A 38 6.01 16.05 -3.01
N LEU A 39 5.34 16.15 -4.15
CA LEU A 39 5.75 17.02 -5.24
C LEU A 39 4.74 18.13 -5.45
N ASP A 40 5.23 19.37 -5.66
CA ASP A 40 4.43 20.46 -6.21
C ASP A 40 4.37 20.31 -7.72
N ILE A 41 3.16 20.07 -8.21
CA ILE A 41 2.84 19.95 -9.65
C ILE A 41 1.88 21.05 -10.12
N SER A 42 1.74 22.12 -9.34
CA SER A 42 0.79 23.21 -9.60
C SER A 42 1.00 23.88 -10.96
N GLU A 43 2.24 23.94 -11.45
CA GLU A 43 2.51 24.49 -12.78
C GLU A 43 2.02 23.58 -13.91
N ILE A 44 2.01 22.26 -13.71
CA ILE A 44 1.38 21.30 -14.64
C ILE A 44 -0.12 21.52 -14.63
N GLN A 45 -0.73 21.61 -13.43
CA GLN A 45 -2.16 21.87 -13.27
C GLN A 45 -2.57 23.19 -13.94
N ALA A 46 -1.76 24.22 -13.80
CA ALA A 46 -1.97 25.52 -14.44
C ALA A 46 -1.65 25.53 -15.94
N ARG A 47 -1.20 24.39 -16.51
CA ARG A 47 -0.83 24.26 -17.94
C ARG A 47 0.17 25.30 -18.42
N LYS A 48 1.16 25.64 -17.59
CA LYS A 48 2.25 26.54 -18.00
C LYS A 48 3.03 25.94 -19.18
N ALA A 49 3.57 26.80 -20.05
CA ALA A 49 4.31 26.36 -21.25
C ALA A 49 5.54 25.50 -20.92
N ASN A 50 6.25 25.80 -19.82
CA ASN A 50 7.41 25.04 -19.34
C ASN A 50 7.22 24.75 -17.84
N PRO A 51 6.32 23.81 -17.47
CA PRO A 51 5.99 23.60 -16.08
C PRO A 51 7.17 22.99 -15.34
N GLN A 52 7.41 23.47 -14.13
CA GLN A 52 8.40 22.91 -13.22
C GLN A 52 7.71 22.05 -12.18
N VAL A 53 8.30 20.91 -11.88
CA VAL A 53 7.95 20.05 -10.74
C VAL A 53 8.98 20.25 -9.65
N ARG A 54 8.53 20.49 -8.43
CA ARG A 54 9.41 20.72 -7.29
C ARG A 54 9.14 19.70 -6.20
N GLU A 55 10.19 19.09 -5.68
CA GLU A 55 10.08 18.29 -4.47
C GLU A 55 9.82 19.22 -3.28
N ILE A 56 8.73 18.96 -2.55
CA ILE A 56 8.44 19.65 -1.30
C ILE A 56 9.16 18.92 -0.16
N SER A 57 9.02 17.59 -0.13
CA SER A 57 9.62 16.76 0.92
C SER A 57 9.66 15.29 0.53
N ARG A 58 10.37 14.52 1.34
CA ARG A 58 10.36 13.06 1.31
C ARG A 58 10.40 12.48 2.72
N VAL A 59 9.92 11.27 2.87
CA VAL A 59 10.04 10.47 4.09
C VAL A 59 10.36 9.02 3.73
N SER A 60 11.26 8.43 4.50
CA SER A 60 11.60 7.00 4.45
C SER A 60 11.37 6.39 5.83
N TRP A 61 11.47 5.09 5.94
CA TRP A 61 11.33 4.33 7.17
C TRP A 61 12.25 3.12 7.17
N ASP A 62 12.62 2.64 8.35
CA ASP A 62 13.66 1.60 8.52
C ASP A 62 13.26 0.25 7.91
N THR A 63 11.96 -0.02 7.80
CA THR A 63 11.41 -1.28 7.27
C THR A 63 10.97 -1.17 5.81
N VAL A 64 11.46 -0.16 5.07
CA VAL A 64 11.09 0.05 3.68
C VAL A 64 11.44 -1.17 2.83
N THR A 65 10.48 -1.58 1.99
CA THR A 65 10.65 -2.60 0.97
C THR A 65 10.46 -1.98 -0.40
N ILE A 66 9.32 -2.19 -1.04
CA ILE A 66 9.00 -1.60 -2.33
C ILE A 66 7.73 -0.75 -2.16
N PRO A 67 7.84 0.57 -1.97
CA PRO A 67 6.67 1.45 -1.90
C PRO A 67 5.81 1.32 -3.15
N GLN A 68 4.51 1.03 -2.96
CA GLN A 68 3.62 0.62 -4.02
C GLN A 68 2.59 1.68 -4.38
N ASN A 69 1.89 2.23 -3.40
CA ASN A 69 0.99 3.35 -3.64
C ASN A 69 0.90 4.30 -2.44
N ALA A 70 0.51 5.55 -2.71
CA ALA A 70 0.35 6.60 -1.70
C ALA A 70 -0.97 7.34 -1.95
N ILE A 71 -1.92 7.27 -1.01
CA ILE A 71 -3.27 7.80 -1.15
C ILE A 71 -3.50 8.89 -0.11
N PRO A 72 -3.64 10.16 -0.51
CA PRO A 72 -3.93 11.24 0.44
C PRO A 72 -5.37 11.17 0.93
N PHE A 73 -5.56 11.48 2.21
CA PHE A 73 -6.89 11.59 2.82
C PHE A 73 -6.88 12.61 3.97
N THR A 74 -8.06 13.05 4.38
CA THR A 74 -8.24 13.87 5.58
C THR A 74 -8.99 13.08 6.65
N ARG A 75 -8.64 13.31 7.91
CA ARG A 75 -9.37 12.80 9.05
C ARG A 75 -9.46 13.88 10.14
N ASN A 76 -10.69 14.25 10.51
CA ASN A 76 -10.95 15.34 11.48
C ASN A 76 -10.19 16.64 11.11
N GLY A 77 -10.17 16.98 9.83
CA GLY A 77 -9.51 18.17 9.29
C GLY A 77 -7.98 18.11 9.19
N LYS A 78 -7.34 17.02 9.62
CA LYS A 78 -5.90 16.79 9.44
C LYS A 78 -5.63 16.01 8.17
N GLN A 79 -4.46 16.22 7.59
CA GLN A 79 -4.05 15.60 6.33
C GLN A 79 -3.11 14.43 6.57
N TYR A 80 -3.37 13.33 5.87
CA TYR A 80 -2.60 12.09 5.96
C TYR A 80 -2.39 11.48 4.58
N VAL A 81 -1.43 10.58 4.49
CA VAL A 81 -1.27 9.65 3.37
C VAL A 81 -1.31 8.23 3.89
N MET A 82 -2.11 7.38 3.25
CA MET A 82 -2.02 5.93 3.35
C MET A 82 -1.00 5.47 2.33
N GLU A 83 0.06 4.86 2.80
CA GLU A 83 1.10 4.27 1.97
C GLU A 83 1.20 2.78 2.25
N ILE A 84 1.61 1.98 1.27
CA ILE A 84 1.88 0.55 1.44
C ILE A 84 3.12 0.14 0.63
N ASP A 85 4.00 -0.61 1.29
CA ASP A 85 5.07 -1.36 0.66
C ASP A 85 4.60 -2.75 0.23
N GLU A 86 5.11 -3.21 -0.90
CA GLU A 86 4.96 -4.60 -1.30
C GLU A 86 6.19 -5.44 -0.96
N TYR A 87 5.98 -6.77 -0.96
CA TYR A 87 6.98 -7.82 -0.74
C TYR A 87 7.74 -7.73 0.59
N SER A 88 8.67 -8.66 0.76
CA SER A 88 9.62 -8.67 1.88
C SER A 88 11.01 -8.44 1.31
N GLY A 89 11.70 -7.43 1.78
CA GLY A 89 13.01 -7.06 1.27
C GLY A 89 14.11 -7.23 2.30
N GLY A 90 15.23 -7.79 1.86
CA GLY A 90 16.51 -7.44 2.43
C GLY A 90 17.23 -6.61 1.39
N ASN A 91 17.96 -5.57 1.80
CA ASN A 91 18.65 -4.61 0.92
C ASN A 91 19.73 -5.20 0.01
N SER A 92 19.81 -6.51 -0.19
CA SER A 92 20.90 -7.12 -0.93
C SER A 92 20.54 -8.52 -1.43
N GLY A 93 19.87 -8.60 -2.56
CA GLY A 93 19.73 -9.86 -3.25
C GLY A 93 18.51 -9.94 -4.18
N PRO A 94 18.51 -10.87 -5.12
CA PRO A 94 17.40 -11.04 -6.03
C PRO A 94 16.21 -11.64 -5.27
N LEU A 95 15.18 -10.86 -5.15
CA LEU A 95 13.85 -11.18 -4.65
C LEU A 95 13.72 -11.49 -3.16
N PRO A 96 12.69 -10.92 -2.57
CA PRO A 96 12.38 -11.05 -1.16
C PRO A 96 12.07 -12.49 -0.82
N VAL A 97 12.63 -12.94 0.27
CA VAL A 97 12.42 -14.29 0.77
C VAL A 97 11.28 -14.25 1.78
N GLY A 98 10.04 -14.15 1.29
CA GLY A 98 8.84 -14.33 2.10
C GLY A 98 8.91 -13.73 3.51
N ILE A 99 8.63 -14.55 4.51
CA ILE A 99 8.68 -14.16 5.94
C ILE A 99 10.08 -14.12 6.54
N HIS A 100 11.11 -14.55 5.83
CA HIS A 100 12.44 -14.73 6.39
C HIS A 100 13.25 -13.42 6.50
N GLY A 101 12.85 -12.36 5.81
CA GLY A 101 13.50 -11.05 5.93
C GLY A 101 13.01 -10.27 7.16
N PRO A 102 13.83 -9.35 7.70
CA PRO A 102 13.40 -8.46 8.78
C PRO A 102 12.27 -7.53 8.34
N ASN A 103 12.23 -7.19 7.07
CA ASN A 103 11.31 -6.23 6.50
C ASN A 103 10.23 -6.95 5.68
N VAL A 104 9.01 -6.95 6.19
CA VAL A 104 7.83 -7.41 5.47
C VAL A 104 7.03 -6.18 5.06
N GLY A 105 6.75 -6.06 3.76
CA GLY A 105 5.94 -4.97 3.22
C GLY A 105 4.58 -4.89 3.91
N ALA A 106 4.26 -3.69 4.38
CA ALA A 106 3.02 -3.41 5.11
C ALA A 106 2.61 -1.96 4.86
N ALA A 107 1.37 -1.64 5.23
CA ALA A 107 0.86 -0.30 5.11
C ALA A 107 1.25 0.58 6.29
N ARG A 108 1.15 1.89 6.11
CA ARG A 108 1.36 2.90 7.14
C ARG A 108 0.55 4.14 6.89
N ILE A 109 0.34 4.90 7.96
CA ILE A 109 -0.26 6.23 7.89
C ILE A 109 0.85 7.25 8.14
N ILE A 110 0.92 8.23 7.25
CA ILE A 110 1.89 9.32 7.28
C ILE A 110 1.12 10.61 7.53
N ASP A 111 1.43 11.32 8.61
CA ASP A 111 0.91 12.67 8.87
C ASP A 111 1.63 13.66 7.94
N ILE A 112 0.84 14.39 7.17
CA ILE A 112 1.30 15.42 6.24
C ILE A 112 0.65 16.78 6.55
N SER A 113 0.20 17.00 7.78
CA SER A 113 -0.35 18.30 8.22
C SER A 113 0.64 19.44 8.01
N ASP A 114 1.94 19.16 8.09
CA ASP A 114 3.03 19.97 7.55
C ASP A 114 3.67 19.20 6.38
N GLU A 115 3.33 19.56 5.15
CA GLU A 115 3.84 18.90 3.94
C GLU A 115 5.38 18.92 3.84
N THR A 116 6.05 19.84 4.54
CA THR A 116 7.52 19.92 4.55
C THR A 116 8.18 18.96 5.53
N LYS A 117 7.39 18.34 6.43
CA LYS A 117 7.86 17.44 7.51
C LYS A 117 6.95 16.23 7.66
N PRO A 118 6.75 15.43 6.62
CA PRO A 118 5.92 14.23 6.71
C PRO A 118 6.47 13.27 7.75
N LYS A 119 5.56 12.62 8.51
CA LYS A 119 5.93 11.72 9.61
C LYS A 119 5.09 10.45 9.58
N VAL A 120 5.73 9.29 9.57
CA VAL A 120 5.04 8.01 9.83
C VAL A 120 4.52 8.02 11.27
N ILE A 121 3.21 7.84 11.44
CA ILE A 121 2.56 7.87 12.76
C ILE A 121 2.05 6.50 13.20
N SER A 122 1.81 5.59 12.26
CA SER A 122 1.37 4.23 12.56
C SER A 122 1.68 3.27 11.42
N ASN A 123 1.66 1.97 11.74
CA ASN A 123 1.79 0.89 10.78
C ASN A 123 0.58 -0.03 10.86
N LEU A 124 0.08 -0.48 9.70
CA LEU A 124 -0.97 -1.46 9.55
C LEU A 124 -0.30 -2.80 9.24
N ARG A 125 0.00 -3.55 10.29
CA ARG A 125 0.72 -4.82 10.19
C ARG A 125 -0.14 -5.95 10.73
N LEU A 126 0.02 -7.13 10.15
CA LEU A 126 -0.53 -8.36 10.73
C LEU A 126 0.37 -8.82 11.88
N ASP A 127 -0.21 -9.50 12.88
CA ASP A 127 0.57 -10.06 14.00
C ASP A 127 1.72 -10.96 13.52
N VAL A 128 1.48 -11.72 12.46
CA VAL A 128 2.49 -12.59 11.83
C VAL A 128 3.64 -11.84 11.14
N HIS A 129 3.53 -10.52 10.95
CA HIS A 129 4.66 -9.70 10.49
C HIS A 129 5.68 -9.43 11.59
N ASN A 130 5.31 -9.63 12.84
CA ASN A 130 6.25 -9.57 13.96
C ASN A 130 7.17 -10.79 13.93
N ILE A 131 8.49 -10.56 13.99
CA ILE A 131 9.49 -11.63 13.96
C ILE A 131 9.23 -12.67 15.07
N ALA A 132 8.81 -12.23 16.25
CA ALA A 132 8.53 -13.11 17.38
C ALA A 132 7.38 -14.11 17.12
N ASN A 133 6.46 -13.79 16.21
CA ASN A 133 5.27 -14.60 15.92
C ASN A 133 5.42 -15.45 14.64
N ARG A 134 6.55 -15.35 13.93
CA ARG A 134 6.72 -16.02 12.63
C ARG A 134 6.83 -17.53 12.71
N GLU A 135 7.24 -18.07 13.84
CA GLU A 135 7.30 -19.52 14.04
C GLU A 135 5.91 -20.15 13.97
N GLU A 136 4.85 -19.45 14.35
CA GLU A 136 3.46 -19.93 14.30
C GLU A 136 3.01 -20.24 12.87
N ILE A 137 3.56 -19.55 11.88
CA ILE A 137 3.22 -19.70 10.47
C ILE A 137 4.32 -20.41 9.67
N ALA A 138 5.37 -20.92 10.30
CA ALA A 138 6.52 -21.50 9.61
C ALA A 138 6.14 -22.69 8.70
N SER A 139 5.06 -23.40 9.01
CA SER A 139 4.54 -24.51 8.19
C SER A 139 3.48 -24.09 7.17
N ASP A 140 3.04 -22.83 7.17
CA ASP A 140 2.04 -22.35 6.23
C ASP A 140 2.65 -22.16 4.82
N PRO A 141 2.13 -22.86 3.80
CA PRO A 141 2.63 -22.72 2.43
C PRO A 141 2.58 -21.29 1.89
N GLY A 142 1.60 -20.48 2.32
CA GLY A 142 1.48 -19.07 1.95
C GLY A 142 2.63 -18.24 2.50
N ALA A 143 3.01 -18.48 3.76
CA ALA A 143 4.13 -17.80 4.39
C ALA A 143 5.48 -18.16 3.77
N GLN A 144 5.62 -19.39 3.28
CA GLN A 144 6.85 -19.89 2.64
C GLN A 144 6.99 -19.45 1.17
N ASN A 145 6.00 -18.77 0.62
CA ASN A 145 6.04 -18.34 -0.78
C ASN A 145 7.08 -17.23 -0.99
N PRO A 146 8.09 -17.44 -1.84
CA PRO A 146 9.14 -16.46 -2.09
C PRO A 146 8.66 -15.21 -2.82
N THR A 147 7.45 -15.25 -3.40
CA THR A 147 6.89 -14.17 -4.21
C THR A 147 5.91 -13.31 -3.41
N GLY A 148 6.27 -12.94 -2.19
CA GLY A 148 5.51 -11.99 -1.40
C GLY A 148 4.97 -12.48 -0.08
N GLY A 149 4.70 -13.78 0.09
CA GLY A 149 4.19 -14.30 1.37
C GLY A 149 2.97 -13.52 1.86
N TYR A 150 3.01 -13.06 3.09
CA TYR A 150 1.96 -12.24 3.71
C TYR A 150 2.21 -10.74 3.65
N ALA A 151 3.13 -10.30 2.80
CA ALA A 151 3.40 -8.88 2.58
C ALA A 151 2.21 -8.15 1.97
N GLY A 152 2.20 -6.85 2.13
CA GLY A 152 1.24 -5.97 1.47
C GLY A 152 1.45 -5.87 -0.03
N HIS A 153 0.46 -5.32 -0.74
CA HIS A 153 0.57 -4.94 -2.13
C HIS A 153 -0.16 -3.61 -2.41
N TYR A 154 -1.48 -3.55 -2.26
CA TYR A 154 -2.25 -2.32 -2.44
C TYR A 154 -3.23 -2.10 -1.30
N CYS A 155 -3.33 -0.86 -0.84
CA CYS A 155 -4.44 -0.40 -0.02
C CYS A 155 -5.36 0.54 -0.82
N ASN A 156 -6.60 0.66 -0.36
CA ASN A 156 -7.51 1.73 -0.79
C ASN A 156 -8.48 2.10 0.33
N ILE A 157 -9.10 3.26 0.21
CA ILE A 157 -10.06 3.82 1.16
C ILE A 157 -11.38 4.14 0.45
N PRO A 158 -12.53 4.06 1.15
CA PRO A 158 -13.85 4.29 0.54
C PRO A 158 -14.08 5.74 0.12
N THR A 159 -13.39 6.66 0.74
CA THR A 159 -13.44 8.11 0.49
C THR A 159 -12.16 8.76 0.96
N ARG A 160 -11.79 9.87 0.37
CA ARG A 160 -10.62 10.67 0.81
C ARG A 160 -10.95 11.66 1.94
N VAL A 161 -12.21 11.80 2.30
CA VAL A 161 -12.65 12.67 3.39
C VAL A 161 -13.23 11.81 4.50
N ASP A 162 -12.63 11.88 5.67
CA ASP A 162 -13.02 11.18 6.89
C ASP A 162 -13.28 9.67 6.74
N PRO A 163 -12.41 8.91 6.03
CA PRO A 163 -12.57 7.45 5.96
C PRO A 163 -12.52 6.84 7.35
N THR A 164 -13.35 5.82 7.58
CA THR A 164 -13.36 5.06 8.84
C THR A 164 -12.58 3.75 8.73
N ILE A 165 -12.41 3.25 7.51
CA ILE A 165 -11.68 2.02 7.24
C ILE A 165 -10.76 2.17 6.04
N VAL A 166 -9.78 1.28 5.97
CA VAL A 166 -8.96 0.99 4.81
C VAL A 166 -9.00 -0.50 4.52
N ALA A 167 -8.99 -0.88 3.26
CA ALA A 167 -8.81 -2.27 2.85
C ALA A 167 -7.46 -2.40 2.14
N CYS A 168 -6.72 -3.44 2.50
CA CYS A 168 -5.40 -3.74 1.94
C CYS A 168 -5.35 -5.17 1.40
N SER A 169 -4.89 -5.34 0.18
CA SER A 169 -4.50 -6.63 -0.36
C SER A 169 -3.16 -7.02 0.24
N MET A 170 -3.15 -8.11 1.00
CA MET A 170 -1.97 -8.64 1.70
C MET A 170 -1.54 -9.98 1.09
N ILE A 171 -1.31 -9.96 -0.19
CA ILE A 171 -0.92 -11.09 -1.05
C ILE A 171 -1.55 -12.42 -0.62
N LEU A 172 -0.81 -13.33 0.03
CA LEU A 172 -1.31 -14.67 0.38
C LEU A 172 -2.08 -14.73 1.71
N SER A 173 -2.20 -13.61 2.43
CA SER A 173 -3.11 -13.50 3.57
C SER A 173 -4.48 -12.88 3.22
N GLY A 174 -4.70 -12.58 1.95
CA GLY A 174 -5.98 -12.10 1.45
C GLY A 174 -6.21 -10.60 1.63
N LEU A 175 -7.48 -10.22 1.59
CA LEU A 175 -7.93 -8.86 1.83
C LEU A 175 -8.05 -8.62 3.34
N ARG A 176 -7.41 -7.56 3.84
CA ARG A 176 -7.42 -7.15 5.25
C ARG A 176 -8.05 -5.78 5.40
N ILE A 177 -8.87 -5.60 6.42
CA ILE A 177 -9.60 -4.36 6.67
C ILE A 177 -9.21 -3.82 8.04
N PHE A 178 -8.76 -2.58 8.07
CA PHE A 178 -8.38 -1.91 9.32
C PHE A 178 -9.32 -0.72 9.58
N ASP A 179 -9.70 -0.56 10.84
CA ASP A 179 -10.29 0.68 11.36
C ASP A 179 -9.21 1.73 11.48
N ILE A 180 -9.43 2.89 10.85
CA ILE A 180 -8.52 4.02 10.85
C ILE A 180 -9.18 5.30 11.41
N ARG A 181 -10.25 5.15 12.20
CA ARG A 181 -10.89 6.30 12.87
C ARG A 181 -9.93 7.04 13.79
N ASP A 182 -9.01 6.33 14.40
CA ASP A 182 -7.80 6.88 14.99
C ASP A 182 -6.59 6.52 14.11
N PRO A 183 -6.09 7.47 13.30
CA PRO A 183 -4.96 7.20 12.42
C PRO A 183 -3.65 6.82 13.13
N ALA A 184 -3.52 7.15 14.41
CA ALA A 184 -2.35 6.79 15.19
C ALA A 184 -2.39 5.35 15.72
N ASN A 185 -3.60 4.76 15.84
CA ASN A 185 -3.82 3.42 16.38
C ASN A 185 -4.78 2.61 15.48
N PRO A 186 -4.38 2.27 14.26
CA PRO A 186 -5.19 1.43 13.37
C PRO A 186 -5.34 0.01 13.92
N VAL A 187 -6.53 -0.56 13.76
CA VAL A 187 -6.86 -1.89 14.27
C VAL A 187 -7.45 -2.76 13.17
N GLU A 188 -6.93 -3.98 12.95
CA GLU A 188 -7.57 -4.94 12.05
C GLU A 188 -8.94 -5.33 12.58
N VAL A 189 -9.98 -5.22 11.73
CA VAL A 189 -11.39 -5.44 12.13
C VAL A 189 -12.10 -6.49 11.30
N ALA A 190 -11.57 -6.83 10.14
CA ALA A 190 -12.12 -7.88 9.28
C ALA A 190 -11.10 -8.37 8.26
N TYR A 191 -11.32 -9.55 7.73
CA TYR A 191 -10.54 -10.08 6.62
C TYR A 191 -11.36 -11.04 5.75
N PHE A 192 -10.88 -11.23 4.54
CA PHE A 192 -11.32 -12.32 3.66
C PHE A 192 -10.10 -12.94 3.01
N ASN A 193 -9.84 -14.22 3.30
CA ASN A 193 -8.80 -14.99 2.66
C ASN A 193 -9.46 -16.11 1.84
N ALA A 194 -9.40 -16.02 0.52
CA ALA A 194 -10.02 -16.99 -0.36
C ALA A 194 -9.37 -18.37 -0.21
N PRO A 195 -10.13 -19.47 -0.36
CA PRO A 195 -9.57 -20.81 -0.32
C PRO A 195 -8.48 -20.97 -1.38
N VAL A 196 -7.36 -21.57 -0.99
CA VAL A 196 -6.28 -21.92 -1.93
C VAL A 196 -6.81 -22.90 -2.98
N LYS A 197 -6.60 -22.60 -4.25
CA LYS A 197 -6.98 -23.48 -5.36
C LYS A 197 -5.74 -23.98 -6.08
N PRO A 198 -5.83 -25.16 -6.73
CA PRO A 198 -4.76 -25.65 -7.58
C PRO A 198 -4.39 -24.63 -8.65
N ARG A 199 -3.12 -24.57 -8.97
CA ARG A 199 -2.57 -23.68 -9.97
C ARG A 199 -3.18 -23.93 -11.36
N VAL A 200 -3.65 -22.87 -11.99
CA VAL A 200 -4.24 -22.92 -13.34
C VAL A 200 -3.27 -22.41 -14.42
N LEU A 201 -2.28 -21.59 -14.05
CA LEU A 201 -1.34 -20.96 -14.97
C LEU A 201 0.10 -21.47 -14.82
N THR A 202 0.87 -21.34 -15.89
CA THR A 202 2.27 -21.81 -15.99
C THR A 202 3.30 -20.94 -15.28
N LEU A 203 2.88 -19.89 -14.57
CA LEU A 203 3.78 -19.02 -13.82
C LEU A 203 4.36 -19.73 -12.59
N PRO A 204 5.57 -19.39 -12.14
CA PRO A 204 6.27 -20.09 -11.07
C PRO A 204 5.75 -19.71 -9.68
N ALA A 205 4.46 -19.91 -9.45
CA ALA A 205 3.87 -19.70 -8.14
C ALA A 205 3.09 -20.94 -7.72
N PRO A 206 3.12 -21.32 -6.44
CA PRO A 206 2.35 -22.45 -5.91
C PRO A 206 0.85 -22.17 -6.02
N ALA A 207 0.03 -23.18 -5.69
CA ALA A 207 -1.39 -22.99 -5.45
C ALA A 207 -1.61 -21.74 -4.59
N SER A 208 -2.52 -20.86 -4.96
CA SER A 208 -2.57 -19.55 -4.34
C SER A 208 -3.96 -18.92 -4.29
N ASN A 209 -4.06 -17.98 -3.40
CA ASN A 209 -5.15 -17.06 -3.14
C ASN A 209 -4.55 -15.65 -3.09
N TRP A 210 -4.07 -15.15 -4.21
CA TRP A 210 -3.29 -13.92 -4.31
C TRP A 210 -4.16 -12.67 -4.36
N ALA A 211 -4.37 -12.01 -3.23
CA ALA A 211 -4.95 -10.68 -3.19
C ALA A 211 -3.92 -9.64 -3.68
N MET A 212 -4.00 -9.28 -4.96
CA MET A 212 -2.98 -8.46 -5.63
C MET A 212 -3.46 -7.08 -6.04
N SER A 213 -4.73 -6.91 -6.42
CA SER A 213 -5.20 -5.62 -6.93
C SER A 213 -5.46 -4.60 -5.82
N SER A 214 -5.49 -3.33 -6.18
CA SER A 214 -6.05 -2.29 -5.32
C SER A 214 -7.53 -2.58 -5.07
N PRO A 215 -7.98 -2.65 -3.81
CA PRO A 215 -9.39 -2.90 -3.50
C PRO A 215 -10.27 -1.73 -3.98
N ALA A 216 -11.38 -2.02 -4.62
CA ALA A 216 -12.37 -1.03 -5.03
C ALA A 216 -13.57 -1.07 -4.07
N PHE A 217 -13.92 0.07 -3.50
CA PHE A 217 -15.05 0.19 -2.59
C PHE A 217 -16.33 0.54 -3.33
N VAL A 218 -17.43 -0.12 -2.95
CA VAL A 218 -18.79 0.18 -3.37
C VAL A 218 -19.59 0.52 -2.11
N PRO A 219 -19.52 1.78 -1.62
CA PRO A 219 -20.01 2.16 -0.29
C PRO A 219 -21.49 1.92 -0.08
N GLU A 220 -22.31 2.17 -1.09
CA GLU A 220 -23.77 2.02 -1.04
C GLU A 220 -24.21 0.56 -0.85
N ARG A 221 -23.35 -0.40 -1.16
CA ARG A 221 -23.58 -1.83 -1.01
C ARG A 221 -22.80 -2.46 0.14
N LYS A 222 -21.90 -1.69 0.77
CA LYS A 222 -20.93 -2.19 1.77
C LYS A 222 -20.07 -3.32 1.21
N GLU A 223 -19.69 -3.21 -0.06
CA GLU A 223 -18.90 -4.21 -0.77
C GLU A 223 -17.50 -3.68 -1.08
N ILE A 224 -16.55 -4.62 -1.09
CA ILE A 224 -15.18 -4.39 -1.54
C ILE A 224 -14.88 -5.40 -2.64
N TRP A 225 -14.42 -4.92 -3.77
CA TRP A 225 -14.12 -5.70 -4.95
C TRP A 225 -12.61 -5.75 -5.18
N TYR A 226 -12.08 -6.91 -5.45
CA TYR A 226 -10.66 -7.04 -5.78
C TYR A 226 -10.42 -8.23 -6.73
N THR A 227 -9.27 -8.25 -7.39
CA THR A 227 -8.84 -9.37 -8.21
C THR A 227 -7.75 -10.15 -7.50
N ASP A 228 -7.89 -11.46 -7.54
CA ASP A 228 -6.84 -12.42 -7.23
C ASP A 228 -5.91 -12.54 -8.44
N GLY A 229 -4.62 -12.76 -8.20
CA GLY A 229 -3.64 -12.89 -9.26
C GLY A 229 -3.82 -14.15 -10.14
N TYR A 230 -4.61 -15.14 -9.68
CA TYR A 230 -4.83 -16.41 -10.39
C TYR A 230 -6.28 -16.85 -10.47
N GLN A 231 -7.11 -16.49 -9.48
CA GLN A 231 -8.45 -17.08 -9.32
C GLN A 231 -9.57 -16.22 -9.86
N GLY A 232 -9.28 -14.98 -10.22
CA GLY A 232 -10.23 -14.06 -10.83
C GLY A 232 -10.71 -12.96 -9.90
N PHE A 233 -11.99 -12.66 -9.93
CA PHE A 233 -12.58 -11.48 -9.31
C PHE A 233 -13.45 -11.87 -8.11
N TYR A 234 -13.28 -11.14 -7.01
CA TYR A 234 -14.05 -11.31 -5.78
C TYR A 234 -14.87 -10.07 -5.46
N VAL A 235 -16.09 -10.31 -5.02
CA VAL A 235 -16.99 -9.33 -4.42
C VAL A 235 -17.24 -9.79 -2.98
N VAL A 236 -16.73 -9.03 -2.02
CA VAL A 236 -16.91 -9.35 -0.60
C VAL A 236 -17.74 -8.27 0.09
N LYS A 237 -18.63 -8.70 0.99
CA LYS A 237 -19.48 -7.79 1.76
C LYS A 237 -18.99 -7.73 3.20
N VAL A 238 -18.82 -6.53 3.73
CA VAL A 238 -18.48 -6.33 5.14
C VAL A 238 -19.73 -6.51 5.98
N THR A 239 -19.74 -7.52 6.89
CA THR A 239 -20.94 -7.95 7.60
C THR A 239 -20.91 -7.71 9.11
N ASN A 240 -19.75 -7.47 9.69
CA ASN A 240 -19.54 -7.37 11.14
C ASN A 240 -19.63 -5.94 11.71
N ASN A 241 -20.30 -5.02 11.01
CA ASN A 241 -20.36 -3.58 11.35
C ASN A 241 -18.98 -2.87 11.37
N ALA A 242 -17.94 -3.48 10.85
CA ALA A 242 -16.62 -2.86 10.77
C ALA A 242 -16.67 -1.58 9.88
N TRP A 243 -17.50 -1.60 8.87
CA TRP A 243 -17.74 -0.45 7.99
C TRP A 243 -19.07 0.20 8.32
N LYS A 244 -19.05 1.22 9.15
CA LYS A 244 -20.22 2.04 9.55
C LYS A 244 -20.41 3.22 8.61
#